data_799cd2670a7cb5880894f7382d727e38
#
_entry.id   799cd2670a7cb5880894f7382d727e38
#
_cell.length_a   1.000
_cell.length_b   1.000
_cell.length_c   1.000
_cell.angle_alpha   90.00
_cell.angle_beta   90.00
_cell.angle_gamma   90.00
#
_symmetry.space_group_name_H-M   'P 1'
#
loop_
_entity.id
_entity.type
_entity.pdbx_description
1 polymer ?
#
loop_
_entity_poly.entity_id
_entity_poly.type
_entity_poly.pdbx_seq_one_letter_code
_entity_poly.pdbx_strand_id
1 'polypeptide(L)'
;MHQIVYDNKGKLPLTETSVNVMFQSCLIRVDNPTRAVVTEASVIDTIISLIEQCPNAGAQIQLPSNSAVSVGIGQPAPRGSELEPYNPGFQIHTPSCHEVKFRVRIAQGDCIRAYESLSADSQGNLSAKNNLAAPSVSASYRSCRVIIVTTDGSKIRMKKAAAEPFFKRMVQTCDGKWGYMSMVGAEGPNGRTIMHTFSEVQTS
;
A
#
# COMPACT_ATOMS: atom_id res chain seq x y z
N MET A 1 14.10 11.81 5.36
CA MET A 1 14.53 10.39 5.33
C MET A 1 13.46 9.59 6.05
N HIS A 2 12.79 8.66 5.37
CA HIS A 2 11.84 7.77 6.03
C HIS A 2 12.66 6.63 6.64
N GLN A 3 12.68 6.57 7.97
CA GLN A 3 13.29 5.46 8.72
C GLN A 3 12.21 4.42 9.02
N ILE A 4 12.61 3.15 9.14
CA ILE A 4 11.73 2.13 9.71
C ILE A 4 11.40 2.52 11.15
N VAL A 5 10.12 2.52 11.48
CA VAL A 5 9.66 2.79 12.84
C VAL A 5 9.60 1.46 13.59
N TYR A 6 10.36 1.36 14.66
CA TYR A 6 10.36 0.24 15.58
C TYR A 6 9.61 0.62 16.87
N ASP A 7 9.21 -0.36 17.65
CA ASP A 7 8.65 -0.15 18.98
C ASP A 7 9.75 0.31 19.98
N ASN A 8 9.36 0.60 21.20
CA ASN A 8 10.29 1.04 22.26
C ASN A 8 11.31 -0.03 22.71
N LYS A 9 11.22 -1.26 22.16
CA LYS A 9 12.16 -2.37 22.38
C LYS A 9 12.99 -2.66 21.14
N GLY A 10 12.97 -1.79 20.13
CA GLY A 10 13.67 -1.97 18.86
C GLY A 10 13.14 -3.14 18.02
N LYS A 11 11.84 -3.41 18.07
CA LYS A 11 11.20 -4.47 17.29
C LYS A 11 10.20 -3.89 16.29
N LEU A 12 10.04 -4.57 15.15
CA LEU A 12 8.98 -4.23 14.22
C LEU A 12 7.61 -4.44 14.89
N PRO A 13 6.65 -3.52 14.68
CA PRO A 13 5.30 -3.68 15.17
C PRO A 13 4.65 -4.96 14.64
N LEU A 14 4.04 -5.76 15.52
CA LEU A 14 3.38 -7.02 15.14
C LEU A 14 2.09 -6.81 14.33
N THR A 15 1.64 -5.56 14.16
CA THR A 15 0.51 -5.20 13.29
C THR A 15 0.86 -5.27 11.81
N GLU A 16 2.16 -5.20 11.48
CA GLU A 16 2.68 -5.09 10.12
C GLU A 16 3.17 -6.43 9.58
N THR A 17 2.91 -6.68 8.32
CA THR A 17 3.41 -7.86 7.59
C THR A 17 4.41 -7.49 6.51
N SER A 18 4.56 -6.22 6.21
CA SER A 18 5.56 -5.69 5.27
C SER A 18 5.93 -4.26 5.66
N VAL A 19 7.20 -3.93 5.57
CA VAL A 19 7.70 -2.57 5.77
C VAL A 19 8.53 -2.19 4.57
N ASN A 20 8.22 -1.03 3.99
CA ASN A 20 8.96 -0.48 2.85
C ASN A 20 9.45 0.93 3.22
N VAL A 21 10.74 1.16 3.10
CA VAL A 21 11.34 2.48 3.27
C VAL A 21 12.25 2.80 2.11
N MET A 22 12.41 4.09 1.83
CA MET A 22 13.24 4.56 0.74
C MET A 22 14.36 5.45 1.25
N PHE A 23 15.57 5.15 0.82
CA PHE A 23 16.74 5.98 1.04
C PHE A 23 17.37 6.31 -0.32
N GLN A 24 17.26 7.57 -0.73
CA GLN A 24 17.66 8.02 -2.08
C GLN A 24 16.97 7.20 -3.17
N SER A 25 17.72 6.44 -3.96
CA SER A 25 17.25 5.54 -5.02
C SER A 25 17.12 4.08 -4.58
N CYS A 26 17.35 3.79 -3.31
CA CYS A 26 17.29 2.44 -2.76
C CYS A 26 15.98 2.23 -2.01
N LEU A 27 15.24 1.18 -2.37
CA LEU A 27 14.08 0.68 -1.65
C LEU A 27 14.55 -0.46 -0.75
N ILE A 28 14.30 -0.33 0.56
CA ILE A 28 14.47 -1.40 1.54
C ILE A 28 13.10 -1.97 1.84
N ARG A 29 12.99 -3.29 1.79
CA ARG A 29 11.76 -4.02 2.08
C ARG A 29 12.02 -5.10 3.12
N VAL A 30 11.14 -5.17 4.11
CA VAL A 30 11.09 -6.26 5.09
C VAL A 30 9.72 -6.92 4.98
N ASP A 31 9.66 -8.16 4.56
CA ASP A 31 8.44 -8.97 4.52
C ASP A 31 8.39 -9.90 5.74
N ASN A 32 7.35 -9.76 6.55
CA ASN A 32 7.11 -10.52 7.78
C ASN A 32 5.69 -11.08 7.81
N PRO A 33 5.33 -11.99 6.90
CA PRO A 33 3.95 -12.46 6.77
C PRO A 33 3.43 -13.20 8.01
N THR A 34 4.31 -13.75 8.80
CA THR A 34 3.98 -14.47 10.04
C THR A 34 3.90 -13.59 11.27
N ARG A 35 4.21 -12.29 11.14
CA ARG A 35 4.33 -11.35 12.25
C ARG A 35 5.29 -11.82 13.35
N ALA A 36 6.38 -12.43 12.92
CA ALA A 36 7.44 -12.85 13.81
C ALA A 36 8.11 -11.64 14.48
N VAL A 37 8.76 -11.87 15.60
CA VAL A 37 9.56 -10.84 16.26
C VAL A 37 10.82 -10.58 15.44
N VAL A 38 10.94 -9.37 14.91
CA VAL A 38 12.06 -8.89 14.10
C VAL A 38 12.69 -7.69 14.81
N THR A 39 13.98 -7.77 15.09
CA THR A 39 14.70 -6.67 15.75
C THR A 39 15.37 -5.75 14.72
N GLU A 40 15.55 -4.48 15.09
CA GLU A 40 16.28 -3.51 14.30
C GLU A 40 17.69 -4.00 13.95
N ALA A 41 18.42 -4.52 14.93
CA ALA A 41 19.76 -5.05 14.71
C ALA A 41 19.77 -6.15 13.64
N SER A 42 18.84 -7.12 13.69
CA SER A 42 18.79 -8.20 12.72
C SER A 42 18.49 -7.71 11.30
N VAL A 43 17.68 -6.66 11.15
CA VAL A 43 17.42 -6.04 9.85
C VAL A 43 18.65 -5.31 9.32
N ILE A 44 19.31 -4.53 10.17
CA ILE A 44 20.52 -3.78 9.80
C ILE A 44 21.64 -4.73 9.37
N ASP A 45 21.96 -5.76 10.16
CA ASP A 45 22.99 -6.75 9.84
C ASP A 45 22.72 -7.44 8.52
N THR A 46 21.43 -7.75 8.25
CA THR A 46 21.01 -8.37 6.99
C THR A 46 21.16 -7.43 5.81
N ILE A 47 20.83 -6.14 5.97
CA ILE A 47 21.01 -5.14 4.90
C ILE A 47 22.51 -4.94 4.61
N ILE A 48 23.36 -4.85 5.62
CA ILE A 48 24.81 -4.74 5.44
C ILE A 48 25.33 -5.94 4.63
N SER A 49 24.96 -7.16 5.02
CA SER A 49 25.34 -8.37 4.30
C SER A 49 24.85 -8.37 2.84
N LEU A 50 23.64 -7.88 2.58
CA LEU A 50 23.10 -7.76 1.20
C LEU A 50 23.92 -6.77 0.35
N ILE A 51 24.28 -5.62 0.91
CA ILE A 51 25.07 -4.59 0.23
C ILE A 51 26.48 -5.11 -0.11
N GLU A 52 27.10 -5.85 0.82
CA GLU A 52 28.43 -6.43 0.63
C GLU A 52 28.43 -7.52 -0.46
N GLN A 53 27.40 -8.36 -0.50
CA GLN A 53 27.29 -9.45 -1.49
C GLN A 53 26.78 -9.00 -2.86
N CYS A 54 25.94 -7.95 -2.91
CA CYS A 54 25.27 -7.48 -4.13
C CYS A 54 25.40 -5.95 -4.29
N PRO A 55 26.60 -5.36 -4.41
CA PRO A 55 26.82 -3.92 -4.31
C PRO A 55 26.12 -3.08 -5.38
N ASN A 56 25.74 -3.67 -6.52
CA ASN A 56 25.12 -2.96 -7.65
C ASN A 56 23.83 -3.62 -8.15
N ALA A 57 23.28 -4.57 -7.40
CA ALA A 57 22.07 -5.30 -7.78
C ALA A 57 21.03 -5.29 -6.66
N GLY A 58 19.76 -5.36 -7.04
CA GLY A 58 18.71 -5.68 -6.08
C GLY A 58 18.88 -7.13 -5.60
N ALA A 59 18.64 -7.35 -4.31
CA ALA A 59 18.76 -8.68 -3.70
C ALA A 59 17.77 -8.82 -2.55
N GLN A 60 17.43 -10.07 -2.23
CA GLN A 60 16.56 -10.43 -1.11
C GLN A 60 17.07 -11.71 -0.47
N ILE A 61 17.16 -11.74 0.85
CA ILE A 61 17.52 -12.93 1.61
C ILE A 61 16.55 -13.12 2.79
N GLN A 62 16.46 -14.34 3.29
CA GLN A 62 15.74 -14.65 4.52
C GLN A 62 16.58 -14.25 5.73
N LEU A 63 15.92 -13.78 6.81
CA LEU A 63 16.60 -13.53 8.07
C LEU A 63 17.23 -14.82 8.61
N PRO A 64 18.52 -14.80 9.00
CA PRO A 64 19.17 -15.97 9.59
C PRO A 64 18.45 -16.53 10.82
N SER A 65 17.83 -15.65 11.60
CA SER A 65 17.08 -16.01 12.81
C SER A 65 15.66 -16.51 12.53
N ASN A 66 15.10 -16.26 11.34
CA ASN A 66 13.73 -16.66 10.98
C ASN A 66 13.52 -16.68 9.46
N SER A 67 13.51 -17.86 8.89
CA SER A 67 13.35 -18.07 7.44
C SER A 67 11.98 -17.65 6.87
N ALA A 68 10.97 -17.40 7.72
CA ALA A 68 9.69 -16.85 7.26
C ALA A 68 9.73 -15.35 7.03
N VAL A 69 10.80 -14.66 7.44
CA VAL A 69 11.01 -13.24 7.26
C VAL A 69 12.08 -13.02 6.20
N SER A 70 11.84 -12.11 5.27
CA SER A 70 12.84 -11.74 4.28
C SER A 70 13.14 -10.23 4.31
N VAL A 71 14.38 -9.90 4.00
CA VAL A 71 14.85 -8.52 3.83
C VAL A 71 15.40 -8.38 2.43
N GLY A 72 14.98 -7.32 1.74
CA GLY A 72 15.40 -7.03 0.39
C GLY A 72 15.85 -5.58 0.20
N ILE A 73 16.71 -5.39 -0.77
CA ILE A 73 17.09 -4.10 -1.31
C ILE A 73 16.78 -4.07 -2.80
N GLY A 74 16.35 -2.92 -3.31
CA GLY A 74 15.98 -2.81 -4.71
C GLY A 74 15.79 -1.37 -5.15
N GLN A 75 15.20 -1.19 -6.31
CA GLN A 75 14.83 0.12 -6.82
C GLN A 75 13.35 0.39 -6.59
N PRO A 76 12.95 1.65 -6.33
CA PRO A 76 11.56 2.03 -6.30
C PRO A 76 10.92 1.85 -7.68
N ALA A 77 9.61 1.73 -7.69
CA ALA A 77 8.86 1.71 -8.94
C ALA A 77 9.12 3.00 -9.75
N PRO A 78 9.28 2.89 -11.08
CA PRO A 78 9.56 4.03 -11.94
C PRO A 78 8.47 5.11 -11.84
N ARG A 79 8.86 6.38 -12.01
CA ARG A 79 7.91 7.50 -12.09
C ARG A 79 6.93 7.27 -13.24
N GLY A 80 5.66 7.56 -13.00
CA GLY A 80 4.57 7.38 -13.96
C GLY A 80 4.14 5.93 -14.15
N SER A 81 4.72 4.96 -13.44
CA SER A 81 4.24 3.58 -13.45
C SER A 81 3.05 3.39 -12.50
N GLU A 82 2.23 2.37 -12.77
CA GLU A 82 1.08 2.02 -11.90
C GLU A 82 1.49 1.68 -10.47
N LEU A 83 2.74 1.27 -10.25
CA LEU A 83 3.27 0.92 -8.94
C LEU A 83 3.93 2.10 -8.22
N GLU A 84 4.14 3.24 -8.89
CA GLU A 84 4.73 4.43 -8.26
C GLU A 84 4.02 4.87 -6.97
N PRO A 85 2.68 4.86 -6.87
CA PRO A 85 1.96 5.24 -5.65
C PRO A 85 2.24 4.36 -4.42
N TYR A 86 2.80 3.17 -4.63
CA TYR A 86 3.22 2.27 -3.56
C TYR A 86 4.63 2.58 -3.02
N ASN A 87 5.39 3.42 -3.72
CA ASN A 87 6.70 3.86 -3.22
C ASN A 87 6.53 4.64 -1.90
N PRO A 88 7.34 4.37 -0.87
CA PRO A 88 7.24 5.06 0.43
C PRO A 88 7.37 6.58 0.34
N GLY A 89 8.08 7.09 -0.66
CA GLY A 89 8.27 8.52 -0.92
C GLY A 89 7.17 9.18 -1.75
N PHE A 90 6.16 8.43 -2.22
CA PHE A 90 5.09 9.01 -3.03
C PHE A 90 4.28 10.03 -2.23
N GLN A 91 3.95 11.16 -2.87
CA GLN A 91 3.25 12.26 -2.22
C GLN A 91 1.83 11.85 -1.84
N ILE A 92 1.49 11.96 -0.56
CA ILE A 92 0.13 11.71 -0.06
C ILE A 92 -0.88 12.71 -0.63
N HIS A 93 -2.12 12.29 -0.78
CA HIS A 93 -3.24 13.09 -1.31
C HIS A 93 -3.04 13.60 -2.74
N THR A 94 -2.08 13.05 -3.48
CA THR A 94 -1.86 13.40 -4.90
C THR A 94 -2.39 12.28 -5.78
N PRO A 95 -3.38 12.55 -6.66
CA PRO A 95 -3.86 11.57 -7.63
C PRO A 95 -2.76 11.20 -8.65
N SER A 96 -2.63 9.92 -8.94
CA SER A 96 -1.85 9.38 -10.05
C SER A 96 -2.81 8.64 -10.97
N CYS A 97 -2.80 8.97 -12.27
CA CYS A 97 -3.78 8.48 -13.23
C CYS A 97 -3.08 7.71 -14.34
N HIS A 98 -3.57 6.49 -14.62
CA HIS A 98 -2.95 5.60 -15.58
C HIS A 98 -3.97 5.16 -16.63
N GLU A 99 -3.58 5.26 -17.89
CA GLU A 99 -4.34 4.74 -19.02
C GLU A 99 -3.91 3.31 -19.30
N VAL A 100 -4.85 2.38 -19.22
CA VAL A 100 -4.57 0.97 -19.47
C VAL A 100 -5.17 0.60 -20.83
N LYS A 101 -4.28 0.23 -21.75
CA LYS A 101 -4.69 -0.24 -23.09
C LYS A 101 -5.61 -1.44 -22.98
N PHE A 102 -6.60 -1.50 -23.88
CA PHE A 102 -7.58 -2.60 -23.95
C PHE A 102 -8.48 -2.77 -22.71
N ARG A 103 -8.66 -1.73 -21.91
CA ARG A 103 -9.62 -1.71 -20.80
C ARG A 103 -10.76 -0.72 -21.06
N VAL A 104 -11.93 -1.06 -20.56
CA VAL A 104 -13.08 -0.16 -20.61
C VAL A 104 -12.81 1.08 -19.78
N ARG A 105 -13.14 2.25 -20.35
CA ARG A 105 -13.07 3.50 -19.60
C ARG A 105 -14.03 3.45 -18.41
N ILE A 106 -13.56 3.92 -17.26
CA ILE A 106 -14.33 3.90 -16.02
C ILE A 106 -15.30 5.09 -16.00
N ALA A 107 -16.59 4.84 -15.75
CA ALA A 107 -17.53 5.92 -15.51
C ALA A 107 -17.37 6.47 -14.08
N GLN A 108 -17.21 7.77 -13.94
CA GLN A 108 -17.03 8.42 -12.62
C GLN A 108 -18.18 8.08 -11.65
N GLY A 109 -19.43 8.12 -12.13
CA GLY A 109 -20.60 7.77 -11.32
C GLY A 109 -20.58 6.33 -10.80
N ASP A 110 -20.03 5.39 -11.58
CA ASP A 110 -19.89 4.00 -11.15
C ASP A 110 -18.87 3.87 -10.02
N CYS A 111 -17.76 4.64 -10.07
CA CYS A 111 -16.78 4.66 -8.99
C CYS A 111 -17.36 5.25 -7.69
N ILE A 112 -18.14 6.32 -7.78
CA ILE A 112 -18.82 6.91 -6.62
C ILE A 112 -19.75 5.88 -5.99
N ARG A 113 -20.57 5.19 -6.78
CA ARG A 113 -21.47 4.13 -6.30
C ARG A 113 -20.72 2.96 -5.70
N ALA A 114 -19.61 2.53 -6.29
CA ALA A 114 -18.75 1.50 -5.73
C ALA A 114 -18.19 1.93 -4.37
N TYR A 115 -17.69 3.17 -4.25
CA TYR A 115 -17.20 3.71 -2.98
C TYR A 115 -18.30 3.78 -1.91
N GLU A 116 -19.47 4.28 -2.25
CA GLU A 116 -20.63 4.36 -1.35
C GLU A 116 -21.02 2.99 -0.79
N SER A 117 -20.83 1.91 -1.57
CA SER A 117 -21.13 0.53 -1.14
C SER A 117 -20.08 -0.12 -0.23
N LEU A 118 -18.90 0.52 -0.03
CA LEU A 118 -17.92 0.05 0.94
C LEU A 118 -18.50 0.06 2.35
N SER A 119 -18.23 -1.00 3.12
CA SER A 119 -18.67 -1.10 4.52
C SER A 119 -17.83 -0.22 5.43
N ALA A 120 -18.45 0.21 6.55
CA ALA A 120 -17.76 0.88 7.64
C ALA A 120 -18.20 0.25 8.97
N ASP A 121 -17.28 0.21 9.93
CA ASP A 121 -17.55 -0.23 11.31
C ASP A 121 -18.40 0.80 12.08
N SER A 122 -18.74 0.49 13.33
CA SER A 122 -19.53 1.38 14.21
C SER A 122 -18.84 2.71 14.52
N GLN A 123 -17.54 2.82 14.29
CA GLN A 123 -16.76 4.04 14.46
C GLN A 123 -16.61 4.82 13.13
N GLY A 124 -17.15 4.30 12.04
CA GLY A 124 -17.08 4.86 10.70
C GLY A 124 -15.78 4.56 9.95
N ASN A 125 -14.91 3.68 10.45
CA ASN A 125 -13.71 3.25 9.72
C ASN A 125 -14.09 2.25 8.64
N LEU A 126 -13.39 2.32 7.50
CA LEU A 126 -13.54 1.33 6.44
C LEU A 126 -13.26 -0.08 6.98
N SER A 127 -14.17 -1.01 6.68
CA SER A 127 -14.15 -2.37 7.22
C SER A 127 -14.54 -3.41 6.17
N ALA A 128 -14.21 -4.67 6.42
CA ALA A 128 -14.77 -5.77 5.64
C ALA A 128 -16.31 -5.85 5.80
N LYS A 129 -16.97 -6.61 4.92
CA LYS A 129 -18.44 -6.75 4.90
C LYS A 129 -19.05 -7.24 6.23
N ASN A 130 -18.28 -7.91 7.05
CA ASN A 130 -18.66 -8.38 8.39
C ASN A 130 -18.36 -7.36 9.51
N ASN A 131 -18.09 -6.10 9.15
CA ASN A 131 -17.68 -5.01 10.05
C ASN A 131 -16.38 -5.24 10.81
N LEU A 132 -15.56 -6.21 10.38
CA LEU A 132 -14.24 -6.44 10.95
C LEU A 132 -13.20 -5.54 10.28
N ALA A 133 -12.29 -5.02 11.08
CA ALA A 133 -11.14 -4.28 10.57
C ALA A 133 -10.24 -5.19 9.72
N ALA A 134 -9.89 -4.74 8.52
CA ALA A 134 -9.16 -5.52 7.53
C ALA A 134 -8.02 -4.69 6.90
N PRO A 135 -6.98 -5.34 6.35
CA PRO A 135 -5.90 -4.64 5.63
C PRO A 135 -6.32 -4.20 4.23
N SER A 136 -7.44 -4.73 3.73
CA SER A 136 -7.97 -4.36 2.42
C SER A 136 -9.49 -4.44 2.42
N VAL A 137 -10.11 -3.51 1.70
CA VAL A 137 -11.54 -3.50 1.40
C VAL A 137 -11.75 -3.22 -0.08
N SER A 138 -12.82 -3.78 -0.65
CA SER A 138 -13.14 -3.52 -2.04
C SER A 138 -14.64 -3.58 -2.30
N ALA A 139 -15.06 -2.83 -3.32
CA ALA A 139 -16.42 -2.89 -3.87
C ALA A 139 -16.40 -2.63 -5.36
N SER A 140 -17.37 -3.17 -6.07
CA SER A 140 -17.52 -2.98 -7.51
C SER A 140 -18.92 -2.49 -7.83
N TYR A 141 -19.02 -1.62 -8.82
CA TYR A 141 -20.28 -1.23 -9.42
C TYR A 141 -20.08 -0.97 -10.92
N ARG A 142 -20.74 -1.75 -11.76
CA ARG A 142 -20.66 -1.68 -13.24
C ARG A 142 -19.22 -1.60 -13.75
N SER A 143 -18.81 -0.45 -14.32
CA SER A 143 -17.50 -0.28 -14.93
C SER A 143 -16.35 -0.05 -13.93
N CYS A 144 -16.65 0.13 -12.66
CA CYS A 144 -15.64 0.53 -11.68
C CYS A 144 -15.54 -0.43 -10.50
N ARG A 145 -14.32 -0.84 -10.19
CA ARG A 145 -13.95 -1.45 -8.93
C ARG A 145 -13.07 -0.48 -8.12
N VAL A 146 -13.40 -0.36 -6.86
CA VAL A 146 -12.63 0.39 -5.87
C VAL A 146 -11.93 -0.60 -4.94
N ILE A 147 -10.64 -0.40 -4.72
CA ILE A 147 -9.88 -1.10 -3.68
C ILE A 147 -9.20 -0.07 -2.79
N ILE A 148 -9.20 -0.34 -1.50
CA ILE A 148 -8.45 0.41 -0.52
C ILE A 148 -7.62 -0.60 0.27
N VAL A 149 -6.30 -0.41 0.32
CA VAL A 149 -5.37 -1.39 0.90
C VAL A 149 -4.28 -0.66 1.69
N THR A 150 -3.81 -1.27 2.77
CA THR A 150 -2.63 -0.79 3.52
C THR A 150 -1.34 -1.36 2.91
N THR A 151 -0.28 -0.56 2.86
CA THR A 151 1.00 -0.98 2.26
C THR A 151 1.83 -1.89 3.17
N ASP A 152 1.48 -1.93 4.45
CA ASP A 152 2.17 -2.71 5.49
C ASP A 152 1.40 -3.95 5.95
N GLY A 153 0.22 -4.21 5.38
CA GLY A 153 -0.64 -5.32 5.75
C GLY A 153 -1.31 -5.18 7.13
N SER A 154 -1.19 -4.02 7.78
CA SER A 154 -1.94 -3.68 8.98
C SER A 154 -3.40 -3.35 8.66
N LYS A 155 -4.24 -3.19 9.67
CA LYS A 155 -5.65 -2.86 9.46
C LYS A 155 -5.83 -1.41 8.99
N ILE A 156 -6.88 -1.18 8.19
CA ILE A 156 -7.30 0.16 7.81
C ILE A 156 -7.91 0.85 9.04
N ARG A 157 -7.45 2.06 9.34
CA ARG A 157 -7.97 2.95 10.41
C ARG A 157 -8.52 4.26 9.86
N MET A 158 -8.80 4.30 8.57
CA MET A 158 -9.29 5.48 7.87
C MET A 158 -10.81 5.54 7.94
N LYS A 159 -11.37 6.67 8.39
CA LYS A 159 -12.82 6.92 8.36
C LYS A 159 -13.28 7.08 6.91
N LYS A 160 -14.35 6.35 6.53
CA LYS A 160 -14.96 6.40 5.20
C LYS A 160 -15.32 7.83 4.81
N ALA A 161 -16.02 8.57 5.70
CA ALA A 161 -16.44 9.94 5.44
C ALA A 161 -15.25 10.92 5.25
N ALA A 162 -14.14 10.72 5.98
CA ALA A 162 -12.96 11.56 5.84
C ALA A 162 -12.19 11.29 4.52
N ALA A 163 -12.25 10.06 4.02
CA ALA A 163 -11.60 9.67 2.77
C ALA A 163 -12.39 10.09 1.52
N GLU A 164 -13.70 10.24 1.63
CA GLU A 164 -14.61 10.50 0.51
C GLU A 164 -14.23 11.72 -0.35
N PRO A 165 -13.90 12.90 0.19
CA PRO A 165 -13.52 14.05 -0.61
C PRO A 165 -12.26 13.80 -1.47
N PHE A 166 -11.29 13.08 -0.92
CA PHE A 166 -10.07 12.69 -1.62
C PHE A 166 -10.36 11.70 -2.73
N PHE A 167 -11.22 10.71 -2.45
CA PHE A 167 -11.67 9.75 -3.44
C PHE A 167 -12.38 10.43 -4.62
N LYS A 168 -13.34 11.32 -4.34
CA LYS A 168 -14.06 12.08 -5.37
C LYS A 168 -13.10 12.91 -6.23
N ARG A 169 -12.14 13.60 -5.59
CA ARG A 169 -11.12 14.36 -6.30
C ARG A 169 -10.27 13.48 -7.21
N MET A 170 -9.84 12.30 -6.75
CA MET A 170 -9.08 11.34 -7.55
C MET A 170 -9.87 10.90 -8.78
N VAL A 171 -11.12 10.50 -8.60
CA VAL A 171 -12.00 10.06 -9.71
C VAL A 171 -12.22 11.17 -10.73
N GLN A 172 -12.44 12.41 -10.27
CA GLN A 172 -12.59 13.59 -11.14
C GLN A 172 -11.30 13.90 -11.91
N THR A 173 -10.15 13.89 -11.22
CA THR A 173 -8.85 14.18 -11.85
C THR A 173 -8.49 13.13 -12.90
N CYS A 174 -8.77 11.87 -12.64
CA CYS A 174 -8.38 10.78 -13.53
C CYS A 174 -9.34 10.58 -14.72
N ASP A 175 -10.53 11.13 -14.65
CA ASP A 175 -11.52 11.21 -15.76
C ASP A 175 -11.58 9.94 -16.63
N GLY A 176 -12.00 8.83 -16.05
CA GLY A 176 -12.19 7.55 -16.74
C GLY A 176 -10.93 6.69 -16.88
N LYS A 177 -9.77 7.16 -16.43
CA LYS A 177 -8.54 6.38 -16.28
C LYS A 177 -8.51 5.69 -14.92
N TRP A 178 -7.61 4.74 -14.77
CA TRP A 178 -7.31 4.18 -13.46
C TRP A 178 -6.70 5.24 -12.55
N GLY A 179 -7.20 5.34 -11.33
CA GLY A 179 -6.75 6.33 -10.37
C GLY A 179 -6.12 5.67 -9.14
N TYR A 180 -5.04 6.26 -8.65
CA TYR A 180 -4.37 5.89 -7.41
C TYR A 180 -4.17 7.12 -6.54
N MET A 181 -4.27 6.93 -5.22
CA MET A 181 -3.96 7.99 -4.25
C MET A 181 -3.44 7.36 -2.96
N SER A 182 -2.27 7.81 -2.51
CA SER A 182 -1.70 7.44 -1.23
C SER A 182 -2.26 8.34 -0.12
N MET A 183 -2.60 7.75 1.03
CA MET A 183 -3.16 8.44 2.19
C MET A 183 -2.60 7.90 3.50
N VAL A 184 -2.73 8.68 4.57
CA VAL A 184 -2.58 8.16 5.94
C VAL A 184 -3.80 7.32 6.29
N GLY A 185 -3.65 6.31 7.13
CA GLY A 185 -4.80 5.52 7.60
C GLY A 185 -4.54 4.04 7.78
N ALA A 186 -3.30 3.60 7.71
CA ALA A 186 -2.86 2.29 8.19
C ALA A 186 -2.75 2.28 9.72
N GLU A 187 -2.98 1.13 10.36
CA GLU A 187 -2.78 0.95 11.81
C GLU A 187 -1.29 0.93 12.17
N GLY A 188 -0.47 0.35 11.29
CA GLY A 188 0.97 0.29 11.47
C GLY A 188 1.66 1.62 11.16
N PRO A 189 2.70 1.99 11.93
CA PRO A 189 3.39 3.27 11.76
C PRO A 189 4.23 3.34 10.48
N ASN A 190 4.59 2.21 9.88
CA ASN A 190 5.34 2.16 8.62
C ASN A 190 4.43 2.11 7.38
N GLY A 191 3.11 1.99 7.59
CA GLY A 191 2.13 1.80 6.54
C GLY A 191 1.47 3.09 6.06
N ARG A 192 0.95 3.00 4.84
CA ARG A 192 0.04 3.97 4.23
C ARG A 192 -1.17 3.22 3.71
N THR A 193 -2.22 3.95 3.42
CA THR A 193 -3.38 3.42 2.72
C THR A 193 -3.34 3.89 1.27
N ILE A 194 -3.50 2.96 0.33
CA ILE A 194 -3.65 3.27 -1.09
C ILE A 194 -5.11 3.07 -1.47
N MET A 195 -5.73 4.10 -2.00
CA MET A 195 -7.00 4.00 -2.70
C MET A 195 -6.74 3.88 -4.19
N HIS A 196 -7.41 2.95 -4.87
CA HIS A 196 -7.35 2.90 -6.31
C HIS A 196 -8.65 2.44 -6.96
N THR A 197 -8.83 2.87 -8.20
CA THR A 197 -9.97 2.54 -9.08
C THR A 197 -9.47 1.88 -10.33
N PHE A 198 -10.16 0.86 -10.80
CA PHE A 198 -9.86 0.19 -12.06
C PHE A 198 -11.10 -0.48 -12.65
N SER A 199 -11.02 -0.84 -13.94
CA SER A 199 -12.04 -1.60 -14.63
C SER A 199 -11.68 -3.08 -14.66
N GLU A 200 -12.60 -3.95 -14.26
CA GLU A 200 -12.46 -5.40 -14.42
C GLU A 200 -12.89 -5.85 -15.83
N VAL A 201 -13.63 -5.02 -16.54
CA VAL A 201 -14.15 -5.36 -17.88
C VAL A 201 -13.05 -5.21 -18.91
N GLN A 202 -12.78 -6.28 -19.67
CA GLN A 202 -11.92 -6.22 -20.84
C GLN A 202 -12.78 -5.84 -22.06
N THR A 203 -12.26 -4.97 -22.94
CA THR A 203 -12.81 -4.83 -24.27
C THR A 203 -12.50 -6.10 -25.06
N SER A 204 -13.55 -6.80 -25.50
CA SER A 204 -13.46 -7.90 -26.46
C SER A 204 -12.99 -7.39 -27.81
#